data_193039858709a8fba9765d5cb5edeb74
#
_entry.id   193039858709a8fba9765d5cb5edeb74
#
_cell.length_a   1.000
_cell.length_b   1.000
_cell.length_c   1.000
_cell.angle_alpha   90.00
_cell.angle_beta   90.00
_cell.angle_gamma   90.00
#
_symmetry.space_group_name_H-M   'P 1'
#
loop_
_entity.id
_entity.type
_entity.pdbx_description
1 polymer ?
#
loop_
_entity_poly.entity_id
_entity_poly.type
_entity_poly.pdbx_seq_one_letter_code
_entity_poly.pdbx_strand_id
1 'polypeptide(L)'
;MKHLESRGCDVDYVSPDESGRIDTARILQLVNEKTLLVSVMHVNSETGIIQPVDELGEELAQRGVFFHIDATQSFGKLNSVIRNTKYDMLSITAHKVGGPQGIGAFVLRRGKDYRRPPVAPLMFGGQQERGYRPGTTPVALVAGFSLAAQLCEENIKDYFQKCTKIKNYFLDSISGLKYEINGNQDYCLPSTINISFTGVDAEGVFLATKNDYAFSNGSACNSGSHTPSYVLTAMGLSEQRISEALRISWGPETIVDFGPLVQYIKSMA
;
A
#
# COMPACT_ATOMS: atom_id res chain seq x y z
N MET A 1 10.76 -4.99 10.41
CA MET A 1 11.39 -6.33 10.39
C MET A 1 12.90 -6.25 10.67
N LYS A 2 13.73 -5.49 9.94
CA LYS A 2 15.18 -5.35 10.22
C LYS A 2 15.55 -5.09 11.70
N HIS A 3 14.72 -4.33 12.43
CA HIS A 3 14.90 -4.15 13.87
C HIS A 3 14.68 -5.45 14.68
N LEU A 4 13.74 -6.30 14.28
CA LEU A 4 13.54 -7.60 14.94
C LEU A 4 14.70 -8.55 14.67
N GLU A 5 15.24 -8.56 13.45
CA GLU A 5 16.45 -9.33 13.11
C GLU A 5 17.64 -8.89 14.00
N SER A 6 17.84 -7.57 14.17
CA SER A 6 18.90 -7.06 15.06
C SER A 6 18.70 -7.43 16.55
N ARG A 7 17.50 -7.88 16.91
CA ARG A 7 17.17 -8.39 18.25
C ARG A 7 17.20 -9.92 18.34
N GLY A 8 17.65 -10.61 17.29
CA GLY A 8 17.81 -12.07 17.25
C GLY A 8 16.55 -12.84 16.85
N CYS A 9 15.56 -12.17 16.23
CA CYS A 9 14.44 -12.88 15.59
C CYS A 9 14.85 -13.33 14.19
N ASP A 10 14.48 -14.54 13.82
CA ASP A 10 14.57 -15.00 12.43
C ASP A 10 13.44 -14.37 11.62
N VAL A 11 13.76 -13.77 10.48
CA VAL A 11 12.78 -13.12 9.61
C VAL A 11 12.96 -13.59 8.18
N ASP A 12 11.94 -14.24 7.62
CA ASP A 12 11.87 -14.61 6.23
C ASP A 12 11.17 -13.53 5.42
N TYR A 13 11.77 -13.11 4.31
CA TYR A 13 11.19 -12.16 3.36
C TYR A 13 10.75 -12.90 2.09
N VAL A 14 9.48 -12.77 1.73
CA VAL A 14 8.93 -13.35 0.51
C VAL A 14 8.77 -12.25 -0.53
N SER A 15 9.53 -12.35 -1.61
CA SER A 15 9.43 -11.44 -2.75
C SER A 15 8.17 -11.75 -3.57
N PRO A 16 7.48 -10.72 -4.11
CA PRO A 16 6.47 -10.92 -5.14
C PRO A 16 7.11 -11.42 -6.44
N ASP A 17 6.29 -11.91 -7.34
CA ASP A 17 6.67 -12.14 -8.74
C ASP A 17 6.56 -10.85 -9.59
N GLU A 18 6.78 -10.95 -10.90
CA GLU A 18 6.66 -9.83 -11.84
C GLU A 18 5.26 -9.22 -11.91
N SER A 19 4.22 -9.97 -11.50
CA SER A 19 2.85 -9.46 -11.38
C SER A 19 2.69 -8.49 -10.21
N GLY A 20 3.66 -8.45 -9.29
CA GLY A 20 3.63 -7.70 -8.04
C GLY A 20 2.87 -8.42 -6.92
N ARG A 21 2.38 -9.65 -7.14
CA ARG A 21 1.69 -10.44 -6.13
C ARG A 21 2.65 -11.39 -5.42
N ILE A 22 2.38 -11.63 -4.15
CA ILE A 22 3.05 -12.68 -3.37
C ILE A 22 2.41 -14.03 -3.67
N ASP A 23 3.24 -15.07 -3.66
CA ASP A 23 2.78 -16.46 -3.73
C ASP A 23 2.41 -16.95 -2.31
N THR A 24 1.12 -17.17 -2.08
CA THR A 24 0.57 -17.68 -0.82
C THR A 24 1.19 -19.02 -0.46
N ALA A 25 1.35 -19.93 -1.43
CA ALA A 25 1.91 -21.26 -1.19
C ALA A 25 3.35 -21.18 -0.69
N ARG A 26 4.16 -20.24 -1.24
CA ARG A 26 5.53 -20.03 -0.79
C ARG A 26 5.60 -19.52 0.65
N ILE A 27 4.71 -18.61 1.04
CA ILE A 27 4.62 -18.17 2.44
C ILE A 27 4.29 -19.35 3.34
N LEU A 28 3.28 -20.14 2.98
CA LEU A 28 2.81 -21.26 3.78
C LEU A 28 3.83 -22.41 3.91
N GLN A 29 4.77 -22.53 2.96
CA GLN A 29 5.91 -23.46 3.04
C GLN A 29 6.94 -23.03 4.08
N LEU A 30 7.10 -21.73 4.31
CA LEU A 30 8.03 -21.18 5.31
C LEU A 30 7.44 -21.24 6.73
N VAL A 31 6.10 -21.29 6.85
CA VAL A 31 5.42 -21.37 8.15
C VAL A 31 5.71 -22.69 8.82
N ASN A 32 6.23 -22.63 10.04
CA ASN A 32 6.56 -23.79 10.88
C ASN A 32 6.17 -23.51 12.36
N GLU A 33 6.44 -24.47 13.24
CA GLU A 33 6.06 -24.40 14.67
C GLU A 33 6.69 -23.20 15.43
N LYS A 34 7.77 -22.60 14.91
CA LYS A 34 8.42 -21.42 15.47
C LYS A 34 7.90 -20.12 14.90
N THR A 35 7.06 -20.18 13.86
CA THR A 35 6.52 -18.99 13.22
C THR A 35 5.50 -18.31 14.14
N LEU A 36 5.84 -17.14 14.64
CA LEU A 36 4.97 -16.36 15.51
C LEU A 36 3.96 -15.52 14.73
N LEU A 37 4.42 -14.88 13.65
CA LEU A 37 3.68 -13.84 12.95
C LEU A 37 3.98 -13.87 11.45
N VAL A 38 2.94 -13.78 10.64
CA VAL A 38 3.03 -13.39 9.23
C VAL A 38 2.49 -11.96 9.10
N SER A 39 3.23 -11.09 8.40
CA SER A 39 2.84 -9.70 8.19
C SER A 39 2.87 -9.37 6.70
N VAL A 40 1.75 -8.93 6.15
CA VAL A 40 1.59 -8.61 4.72
C VAL A 40 0.88 -7.26 4.56
N MET A 41 1.36 -6.43 3.63
CA MET A 41 0.58 -5.27 3.19
C MET A 41 -0.55 -5.73 2.24
N HIS A 42 -1.78 -5.26 2.46
CA HIS A 42 -2.90 -5.64 1.61
C HIS A 42 -2.81 -5.02 0.19
N VAL A 43 -2.34 -3.78 0.11
CA VAL A 43 -2.09 -3.10 -1.17
C VAL A 43 -0.71 -2.46 -1.13
N ASN A 44 0.10 -2.72 -2.14
CA ASN A 44 1.41 -2.11 -2.26
C ASN A 44 1.30 -0.62 -2.60
N SER A 45 2.03 0.23 -1.90
CA SER A 45 1.97 1.68 -2.05
C SER A 45 2.65 2.22 -3.31
N GLU A 46 3.51 1.43 -3.95
CA GLU A 46 4.23 1.85 -5.17
C GLU A 46 3.56 1.36 -6.44
N THR A 47 3.05 0.13 -6.43
CA THR A 47 2.44 -0.49 -7.61
C THR A 47 0.92 -0.45 -7.60
N GLY A 48 0.29 -0.27 -6.43
CA GLY A 48 -1.16 -0.39 -6.29
C GLY A 48 -1.67 -1.83 -6.27
N ILE A 49 -0.79 -2.84 -6.34
CA ILE A 49 -1.15 -4.25 -6.44
C ILE A 49 -1.75 -4.77 -5.13
N ILE A 50 -2.87 -5.46 -5.26
CA ILE A 50 -3.66 -6.04 -4.16
C ILE A 50 -3.13 -7.45 -3.87
N GLN A 51 -2.77 -7.73 -2.62
CA GLN A 51 -2.27 -9.03 -2.18
C GLN A 51 -3.40 -9.97 -1.73
N PRO A 52 -3.25 -11.29 -1.85
CA PRO A 52 -4.26 -12.30 -1.53
C PRO A 52 -4.38 -12.55 -0.01
N VAL A 53 -4.74 -11.50 0.75
CA VAL A 53 -4.78 -11.57 2.23
C VAL A 53 -5.92 -12.42 2.78
N ASP A 54 -7.01 -12.58 2.04
CA ASP A 54 -8.15 -13.42 2.39
C ASP A 54 -7.79 -14.90 2.38
N GLU A 55 -7.18 -15.38 1.30
CA GLU A 55 -6.65 -16.73 1.17
C GLU A 55 -5.63 -17.05 2.27
N LEU A 56 -4.64 -16.15 2.43
CA LEU A 56 -3.59 -16.30 3.43
C LEU A 56 -4.16 -16.32 4.86
N GLY A 57 -5.15 -15.48 5.14
CA GLY A 57 -5.79 -15.40 6.45
C GLY A 57 -6.53 -16.67 6.85
N GLU A 58 -7.21 -17.35 5.90
CA GLU A 58 -7.85 -18.64 6.16
C GLU A 58 -6.83 -19.72 6.55
N GLU A 59 -5.75 -19.83 5.81
CA GLU A 59 -4.71 -20.81 6.03
C GLU A 59 -3.94 -20.58 7.34
N LEU A 60 -3.56 -19.36 7.64
CA LEU A 60 -2.84 -18.99 8.86
C LEU A 60 -3.69 -19.20 10.11
N ALA A 61 -5.00 -18.92 10.04
CA ALA A 61 -5.92 -19.17 11.13
C ALA A 61 -6.06 -20.64 11.46
N GLN A 62 -5.99 -21.55 10.46
CA GLN A 62 -6.00 -23.00 10.68
C GLN A 62 -4.70 -23.48 11.34
N ARG A 63 -3.58 -22.83 11.05
CA ARG A 63 -2.26 -23.17 11.59
C ARG A 63 -1.97 -22.53 12.95
N GLY A 64 -2.85 -21.62 13.42
CA GLY A 64 -2.68 -20.92 14.71
C GLY A 64 -1.55 -19.90 14.71
N VAL A 65 -1.15 -19.39 13.53
CA VAL A 65 -0.12 -18.35 13.36
C VAL A 65 -0.78 -16.99 13.33
N PHE A 66 -0.26 -16.02 14.08
CA PHE A 66 -0.79 -14.65 14.05
C PHE A 66 -0.61 -14.00 12.69
N PHE A 67 -1.66 -13.31 12.24
CA PHE A 67 -1.66 -12.61 10.98
C PHE A 67 -1.87 -11.11 11.16
N HIS A 68 -0.90 -10.32 10.69
CA HIS A 68 -0.97 -8.87 10.62
C HIS A 68 -1.16 -8.41 9.17
N ILE A 69 -2.12 -7.55 8.96
CA ILE A 69 -2.35 -6.89 7.67
C ILE A 69 -2.02 -5.40 7.80
N ASP A 70 -1.09 -4.90 7.00
CA ASP A 70 -0.98 -3.47 6.77
C ASP A 70 -2.03 -3.06 5.73
N ALA A 71 -3.13 -2.49 6.21
CA ALA A 71 -4.25 -2.03 5.39
C ALA A 71 -4.19 -0.51 5.13
N THR A 72 -3.03 0.12 5.30
CA THR A 72 -2.84 1.56 5.11
C THR A 72 -3.32 2.05 3.74
N GLN A 73 -3.10 1.29 2.68
CA GLN A 73 -3.52 1.65 1.32
C GLN A 73 -4.90 1.08 0.94
N SER A 74 -5.40 0.07 1.64
CA SER A 74 -6.64 -0.63 1.30
C SER A 74 -7.84 -0.22 2.14
N PHE A 75 -7.64 0.27 3.37
CA PHE A 75 -8.71 0.78 4.21
C PHE A 75 -9.43 1.94 3.51
N GLY A 76 -10.75 1.97 3.60
CA GLY A 76 -11.59 2.92 2.87
C GLY A 76 -11.83 2.59 1.40
N LYS A 77 -11.09 1.60 0.83
CA LYS A 77 -11.21 1.18 -0.59
C LYS A 77 -11.63 -0.28 -0.73
N LEU A 78 -11.11 -1.17 0.10
CA LEU A 78 -11.38 -2.62 0.07
C LEU A 78 -11.98 -3.12 1.39
N ASN A 79 -12.86 -2.34 2.01
CA ASN A 79 -13.42 -2.61 3.33
C ASN A 79 -14.16 -3.96 3.40
N SER A 80 -14.83 -4.38 2.33
CA SER A 80 -15.53 -5.67 2.28
C SER A 80 -14.55 -6.84 2.42
N VAL A 81 -13.41 -6.78 1.73
CA VAL A 81 -12.34 -7.79 1.85
C VAL A 81 -11.80 -7.81 3.27
N ILE A 82 -11.42 -6.64 3.82
CA ILE A 82 -10.87 -6.51 5.18
C ILE A 82 -11.83 -7.09 6.23
N ARG A 83 -13.14 -6.83 6.12
CA ARG A 83 -14.14 -7.34 7.07
C ARG A 83 -14.25 -8.86 7.06
N ASN A 84 -14.13 -9.46 5.89
CA ASN A 84 -14.30 -10.90 5.67
C ASN A 84 -13.01 -11.70 5.89
N THR A 85 -11.84 -11.04 5.80
CA THR A 85 -10.55 -11.69 6.02
C THR A 85 -10.34 -12.06 7.48
N LYS A 86 -9.79 -13.23 7.74
CA LYS A 86 -9.30 -13.63 9.07
C LYS A 86 -7.93 -12.99 9.30
N TYR A 87 -7.84 -12.14 10.29
CA TYR A 87 -6.60 -11.54 10.76
C TYR A 87 -6.67 -11.32 12.28
N ASP A 88 -5.52 -11.18 12.91
CA ASP A 88 -5.38 -10.88 14.34
C ASP A 88 -5.07 -9.40 14.56
N MET A 89 -4.32 -8.80 13.67
CA MET A 89 -3.84 -7.41 13.76
C MET A 89 -4.02 -6.69 12.43
N LEU A 90 -4.40 -5.40 12.50
CA LEU A 90 -4.56 -4.56 11.33
C LEU A 90 -4.04 -3.15 11.60
N SER A 91 -3.21 -2.62 10.70
CA SER A 91 -2.76 -1.23 10.71
C SER A 91 -3.51 -0.39 9.68
N ILE A 92 -4.02 0.77 10.09
CA ILE A 92 -4.70 1.75 9.23
C ILE A 92 -4.28 3.17 9.57
N THR A 93 -4.43 4.09 8.62
CA THR A 93 -4.11 5.51 8.81
C THR A 93 -5.18 6.43 8.23
N ALA A 94 -5.40 7.57 8.89
CA ALA A 94 -6.44 8.51 8.49
C ALA A 94 -6.11 9.26 7.18
N HIS A 95 -4.86 9.70 7.01
CA HIS A 95 -4.49 10.56 5.87
C HIS A 95 -4.57 9.86 4.50
N LYS A 96 -4.64 8.53 4.44
CA LYS A 96 -4.83 7.78 3.17
C LYS A 96 -6.29 7.63 2.76
N VAL A 97 -7.21 8.07 3.61
CA VAL A 97 -8.66 8.05 3.38
C VAL A 97 -9.30 9.44 3.46
N GLY A 98 -8.48 10.50 3.28
CA GLY A 98 -8.96 11.88 3.33
C GLY A 98 -9.18 12.42 4.75
N GLY A 99 -8.72 11.70 5.77
CA GLY A 99 -8.75 12.14 7.16
C GLY A 99 -7.49 12.94 7.55
N PRO A 100 -7.42 13.42 8.80
CA PRO A 100 -6.31 14.24 9.27
C PRO A 100 -5.00 13.45 9.34
N GLN A 101 -3.87 14.16 9.13
CA GLN A 101 -2.54 13.63 9.43
C GLN A 101 -2.33 13.50 10.95
N GLY A 102 -1.41 12.63 11.36
CA GLY A 102 -1.01 12.46 12.76
C GLY A 102 -1.84 11.43 13.54
N ILE A 103 -2.80 10.76 12.90
CA ILE A 103 -3.58 9.69 13.52
C ILE A 103 -3.71 8.47 12.61
N GLY A 104 -3.75 7.31 13.23
CA GLY A 104 -4.06 6.01 12.66
C GLY A 104 -4.65 5.09 13.73
N ALA A 105 -4.94 3.86 13.38
CA ALA A 105 -5.37 2.86 14.34
C ALA A 105 -4.66 1.53 14.12
N PHE A 106 -4.40 0.85 15.24
CA PHE A 106 -3.93 -0.51 15.28
C PHE A 106 -5.03 -1.37 15.89
N VAL A 107 -5.66 -2.19 15.07
CA VAL A 107 -6.79 -3.04 15.48
C VAL A 107 -6.24 -4.37 15.98
N LEU A 108 -6.62 -4.75 17.19
CA LEU A 108 -6.37 -6.07 17.75
C LEU A 108 -7.70 -6.83 17.81
N ARG A 109 -7.87 -7.80 16.93
CA ARG A 109 -9.07 -8.63 16.87
C ARG A 109 -9.04 -9.65 18.02
N ARG A 110 -10.17 -9.89 18.65
CA ARG A 110 -10.29 -10.95 19.66
C ARG A 110 -10.44 -12.30 18.97
N GLY A 111 -9.70 -13.28 19.44
CA GLY A 111 -9.87 -14.68 19.04
C GLY A 111 -11.20 -15.26 19.52
N LYS A 112 -11.47 -16.54 19.20
CA LYS A 112 -12.67 -17.25 19.62
C LYS A 112 -12.79 -17.38 21.14
N ASP A 113 -11.67 -17.37 21.84
CA ASP A 113 -11.57 -17.35 23.31
C ASP A 113 -11.69 -15.95 23.93
N TYR A 114 -12.06 -14.94 23.13
CA TYR A 114 -12.14 -13.53 23.51
C TYR A 114 -10.80 -12.88 23.92
N ARG A 115 -9.68 -13.57 23.81
CA ARG A 115 -8.34 -13.03 24.04
C ARG A 115 -7.85 -12.25 22.81
N ARG A 116 -7.03 -11.25 23.08
CA ARG A 116 -6.33 -10.49 22.03
C ARG A 116 -4.97 -11.08 21.78
N PRO A 117 -4.38 -10.82 20.58
CA PRO A 117 -2.97 -11.10 20.35
C PRO A 117 -2.10 -10.52 21.47
N PRO A 118 -1.05 -11.23 21.92
CA PRO A 118 -0.20 -10.81 23.05
C PRO A 118 0.78 -9.70 22.61
N VAL A 119 0.25 -8.51 22.35
CA VAL A 119 1.04 -7.33 21.94
C VAL A 119 1.40 -6.54 23.19
N ALA A 120 2.69 -6.22 23.36
CA ALA A 120 3.16 -5.32 24.40
C ALA A 120 3.12 -3.85 23.94
N PRO A 121 2.82 -2.90 24.81
CA PRO A 121 2.91 -1.48 24.48
C PRO A 121 4.36 -1.07 24.25
N LEU A 122 4.59 -0.16 23.27
CA LEU A 122 5.90 0.43 23.03
C LEU A 122 6.15 1.70 23.86
N MET A 123 5.10 2.28 24.45
CA MET A 123 5.16 3.44 25.31
C MET A 123 4.44 3.15 26.61
N PHE A 124 4.94 3.69 27.72
CA PHE A 124 4.45 3.43 29.06
C PHE A 124 3.95 4.73 29.70
N GLY A 125 2.93 4.64 30.58
CA GLY A 125 2.36 5.79 31.27
C GLY A 125 0.90 5.55 31.68
N GLY A 126 -0.01 6.43 31.26
CA GLY A 126 -1.43 6.33 31.58
C GLY A 126 -2.12 5.12 30.95
N GLN A 127 -3.38 4.90 31.34
CA GLN A 127 -4.18 3.73 30.92
C GLN A 127 -5.02 4.00 29.66
N GLN A 128 -4.76 5.10 28.93
CA GLN A 128 -5.46 5.40 27.68
C GLN A 128 -5.26 4.26 26.67
N GLU A 129 -6.22 4.10 25.76
CA GLU A 129 -6.23 3.00 24.79
C GLU A 129 -5.97 1.64 25.45
N ARG A 130 -6.55 1.43 26.65
CA ARG A 130 -6.42 0.18 27.43
C ARG A 130 -4.96 -0.17 27.80
N GLY A 131 -4.14 0.85 28.01
CA GLY A 131 -2.73 0.70 28.34
C GLY A 131 -1.80 0.45 27.15
N TYR A 132 -2.32 0.31 25.93
CA TYR A 132 -1.47 0.11 24.74
C TYR A 132 -0.82 1.40 24.24
N ARG A 133 -1.48 2.54 24.44
CA ARG A 133 -0.97 3.83 23.97
C ARG A 133 -1.34 4.92 24.98
N PRO A 134 -0.44 5.31 25.88
CA PRO A 134 -0.68 6.36 26.87
C PRO A 134 -0.78 7.74 26.24
N GLY A 135 -1.26 8.71 27.02
CA GLY A 135 -1.43 10.10 26.62
C GLY A 135 -2.88 10.42 26.25
N THR A 136 -3.26 11.65 26.46
CA THR A 136 -4.62 12.15 26.17
C THR A 136 -5.00 11.88 24.72
N THR A 137 -6.16 11.28 24.51
CA THR A 137 -6.67 10.98 23.16
C THR A 137 -6.93 12.28 22.39
N PRO A 138 -6.38 12.44 21.18
CA PRO A 138 -6.59 13.62 20.35
C PRO A 138 -7.99 13.59 19.71
N VAL A 139 -9.02 13.96 20.46
CA VAL A 139 -10.44 13.79 20.09
C VAL A 139 -10.78 14.37 18.73
N ALA A 140 -10.25 15.56 18.39
CA ALA A 140 -10.48 16.17 17.10
C ALA A 140 -9.97 15.32 15.92
N LEU A 141 -8.78 14.70 16.08
CA LEU A 141 -8.21 13.81 15.05
C LEU A 141 -9.01 12.51 14.95
N VAL A 142 -9.46 11.95 16.09
CA VAL A 142 -10.31 10.76 16.11
C VAL A 142 -11.64 11.02 15.40
N ALA A 143 -12.30 12.14 15.68
CA ALA A 143 -13.55 12.53 15.05
C ALA A 143 -13.37 12.71 13.52
N GLY A 144 -12.30 13.40 13.11
CA GLY A 144 -11.96 13.56 11.68
C GLY A 144 -11.68 12.24 10.99
N PHE A 145 -10.96 11.31 11.65
CA PHE A 145 -10.71 9.98 11.10
C PHE A 145 -12.02 9.16 10.98
N SER A 146 -12.88 9.22 11.99
CA SER A 146 -14.16 8.53 11.98
C SER A 146 -15.04 9.01 10.81
N LEU A 147 -15.15 10.33 10.62
CA LEU A 147 -15.90 10.91 9.50
C LEU A 147 -15.31 10.50 8.14
N ALA A 148 -13.99 10.56 7.99
CA ALA A 148 -13.34 10.15 6.75
C ALA A 148 -13.61 8.67 6.42
N ALA A 149 -13.55 7.78 7.42
CA ALA A 149 -13.87 6.37 7.24
C ALA A 149 -15.32 6.13 6.81
N GLN A 150 -16.27 6.88 7.40
CA GLN A 150 -17.68 6.83 7.03
C GLN A 150 -17.90 7.30 5.59
N LEU A 151 -17.34 8.45 5.21
CA LEU A 151 -17.46 9.00 3.85
C LEU A 151 -16.86 8.07 2.79
N CYS A 152 -15.74 7.39 3.09
CA CYS A 152 -15.18 6.38 2.19
C CYS A 152 -16.14 5.21 1.98
N GLU A 153 -16.79 4.73 3.03
CA GLU A 153 -17.76 3.63 2.93
C GLU A 153 -18.98 4.00 2.10
N GLU A 154 -19.50 5.20 2.32
CA GLU A 154 -20.68 5.72 1.61
C GLU A 154 -20.40 5.95 0.11
N ASN A 155 -19.17 6.35 -0.25
CA ASN A 155 -18.81 6.75 -1.61
C ASN A 155 -17.95 5.71 -2.35
N ILE A 156 -17.81 4.49 -1.85
CA ILE A 156 -16.90 3.49 -2.40
C ILE A 156 -17.12 3.18 -3.89
N LYS A 157 -18.38 3.09 -4.32
CA LYS A 157 -18.73 2.79 -5.73
C LYS A 157 -18.35 3.96 -6.65
N ASP A 158 -18.64 5.17 -6.23
CA ASP A 158 -18.28 6.39 -6.96
C ASP A 158 -16.76 6.54 -7.08
N TYR A 159 -16.04 6.29 -5.99
CA TYR A 159 -14.57 6.25 -5.97
C TYR A 159 -14.00 5.33 -7.05
N PHE A 160 -14.47 4.07 -7.11
CA PHE A 160 -13.97 3.12 -8.10
C PHE A 160 -14.32 3.54 -9.52
N GLN A 161 -15.54 4.00 -9.77
CA GLN A 161 -15.97 4.45 -11.11
C GLN A 161 -15.14 5.64 -11.60
N LYS A 162 -14.97 6.66 -10.76
CA LYS A 162 -14.23 7.88 -11.12
C LYS A 162 -12.74 7.58 -11.33
N CYS A 163 -12.11 6.85 -10.40
CA CYS A 163 -10.70 6.49 -10.54
C CYS A 163 -10.44 5.62 -11.78
N THR A 164 -11.33 4.70 -12.12
CA THR A 164 -11.24 3.89 -13.35
C THR A 164 -11.34 4.76 -14.60
N LYS A 165 -12.26 5.74 -14.62
CA LYS A 165 -12.36 6.68 -15.74
C LYS A 165 -11.08 7.48 -15.94
N ILE A 166 -10.47 7.98 -14.85
CA ILE A 166 -9.21 8.71 -14.91
C ILE A 166 -8.08 7.80 -15.41
N LYS A 167 -8.01 6.55 -14.92
CA LYS A 167 -7.03 5.56 -15.38
C LYS A 167 -7.13 5.32 -16.89
N ASN A 168 -8.33 5.10 -17.40
CA ASN A 168 -8.55 4.87 -18.81
C ASN A 168 -8.18 6.11 -19.64
N TYR A 169 -8.58 7.30 -19.21
CA TYR A 169 -8.19 8.55 -19.86
C TYR A 169 -6.66 8.74 -19.88
N PHE A 170 -5.97 8.41 -18.78
CA PHE A 170 -4.51 8.43 -18.76
C PHE A 170 -3.91 7.47 -19.79
N LEU A 171 -4.35 6.20 -19.80
CA LEU A 171 -3.86 5.19 -20.73
C LEU A 171 -4.12 5.56 -22.19
N ASP A 172 -5.30 6.11 -22.50
CA ASP A 172 -5.64 6.62 -23.82
C ASP A 172 -4.69 7.77 -24.22
N SER A 173 -4.40 8.68 -23.28
CA SER A 173 -3.51 9.83 -23.54
C SER A 173 -2.07 9.43 -23.87
N ILE A 174 -1.58 8.32 -23.33
CA ILE A 174 -0.21 7.81 -23.56
C ILE A 174 -0.14 6.73 -24.65
N SER A 175 -1.23 6.39 -25.32
CA SER A 175 -1.30 5.28 -26.29
C SER A 175 -0.28 5.35 -27.43
N GLY A 176 0.25 6.55 -27.73
CA GLY A 176 1.31 6.76 -28.73
C GLY A 176 2.75 6.70 -28.18
N LEU A 177 2.95 6.36 -26.91
CA LEU A 177 4.25 6.22 -26.25
C LEU A 177 4.66 4.76 -26.14
N LYS A 178 5.97 4.51 -25.99
CA LYS A 178 6.48 3.18 -25.62
C LYS A 178 6.57 3.12 -24.10
N TYR A 179 5.85 2.18 -23.49
CA TYR A 179 5.85 1.99 -22.04
C TYR A 179 5.57 0.55 -21.64
N GLU A 180 5.90 0.24 -20.41
CA GLU A 180 5.54 -1.00 -19.75
C GLU A 180 4.88 -0.70 -18.39
N ILE A 181 3.75 -1.34 -18.10
CA ILE A 181 3.10 -1.21 -16.80
C ILE A 181 3.71 -2.24 -15.83
N ASN A 182 4.09 -1.78 -14.63
CA ASN A 182 4.73 -2.61 -13.64
C ASN A 182 3.68 -3.27 -12.73
N GLY A 183 3.55 -4.58 -12.85
CA GLY A 183 2.58 -5.41 -12.14
C GLY A 183 1.26 -5.63 -12.90
N ASN A 184 0.53 -6.69 -12.49
CA ASN A 184 -0.70 -7.10 -13.15
C ASN A 184 -1.87 -6.20 -12.76
N GLN A 185 -2.46 -5.55 -13.75
CA GLN A 185 -3.51 -4.55 -13.56
C GLN A 185 -4.88 -5.14 -13.18
N ASP A 186 -5.10 -6.45 -13.33
CA ASP A 186 -6.31 -7.15 -12.86
C ASP A 186 -6.40 -7.16 -11.32
N TYR A 187 -5.23 -7.02 -10.66
CA TYR A 187 -5.11 -6.98 -9.22
C TYR A 187 -4.68 -5.59 -8.70
N CYS A 188 -4.90 -4.52 -9.46
CA CYS A 188 -4.46 -3.20 -9.09
C CYS A 188 -5.63 -2.29 -8.68
N LEU A 189 -5.42 -1.45 -7.67
CA LEU A 189 -6.37 -0.36 -7.39
C LEU A 189 -6.46 0.58 -8.59
N PRO A 190 -7.66 1.07 -8.94
CA PRO A 190 -7.82 1.96 -10.09
C PRO A 190 -7.23 3.36 -9.89
N SER A 191 -6.83 3.70 -8.67
CA SER A 191 -6.31 5.02 -8.30
C SER A 191 -4.79 5.15 -8.37
N THR A 192 -4.09 4.12 -8.80
CA THR A 192 -2.63 4.10 -8.86
C THR A 192 -2.17 3.29 -10.07
N ILE A 193 -1.10 3.73 -10.71
CA ILE A 193 -0.38 2.99 -11.74
C ILE A 193 1.12 3.18 -11.51
N ASN A 194 1.90 2.12 -11.70
CA ASN A 194 3.34 2.17 -11.80
C ASN A 194 3.71 1.82 -13.24
N ILE A 195 4.42 2.73 -13.92
CA ILE A 195 4.65 2.65 -15.36
C ILE A 195 6.07 3.11 -15.70
N SER A 196 6.76 2.37 -16.56
CA SER A 196 8.08 2.72 -17.07
C SER A 196 7.96 3.16 -18.51
N PHE A 197 8.43 4.36 -18.84
CA PHE A 197 8.46 4.89 -20.21
C PHE A 197 9.81 4.59 -20.84
N THR A 198 9.84 3.73 -21.85
CA THR A 198 11.07 3.21 -22.47
C THR A 198 11.98 4.34 -22.97
N GLY A 199 13.21 4.37 -22.48
CA GLY A 199 14.22 5.36 -22.85
C GLY A 199 14.08 6.72 -22.13
N VAL A 200 13.16 6.85 -21.18
CA VAL A 200 12.86 8.12 -20.51
C VAL A 200 13.25 8.04 -19.03
N ASP A 201 14.16 8.90 -18.60
CA ASP A 201 14.55 8.98 -17.19
C ASP A 201 13.42 9.55 -16.32
N ALA A 202 12.92 8.74 -15.38
CA ALA A 202 11.82 9.11 -14.50
C ALA A 202 12.14 10.31 -13.60
N GLU A 203 13.40 10.47 -13.17
CA GLU A 203 13.81 11.62 -12.35
C GLU A 203 13.76 12.91 -13.16
N GLY A 204 14.20 12.86 -14.43
CA GLY A 204 14.09 13.99 -15.36
C GLY A 204 12.64 14.44 -15.57
N VAL A 205 11.72 13.48 -15.77
CA VAL A 205 10.28 13.78 -15.87
C VAL A 205 9.76 14.40 -14.58
N PHE A 206 10.08 13.83 -13.42
CA PHE A 206 9.68 14.38 -12.12
C PHE A 206 10.15 15.82 -11.93
N LEU A 207 11.41 16.09 -12.16
CA LEU A 207 12.00 17.43 -11.96
C LEU A 207 11.40 18.49 -12.89
N ALA A 208 11.15 18.12 -14.14
CA ALA A 208 10.60 19.04 -15.12
C ALA A 208 9.11 19.33 -14.93
N THR A 209 8.36 18.38 -14.39
CA THR A 209 6.90 18.48 -14.30
C THR A 209 6.38 18.70 -12.87
N LYS A 210 7.26 18.81 -11.86
CA LYS A 210 6.92 18.92 -10.43
C LYS A 210 6.04 20.13 -10.06
N ASN A 211 5.97 21.14 -10.89
CA ASN A 211 5.12 22.31 -10.66
C ASN A 211 3.68 22.08 -11.14
N ASP A 212 3.48 21.13 -12.05
CA ASP A 212 2.19 20.82 -12.67
C ASP A 212 1.61 19.50 -12.16
N TYR A 213 2.48 18.53 -11.81
CA TYR A 213 2.08 17.21 -11.38
C TYR A 213 2.84 16.77 -10.12
N ALA A 214 2.14 16.08 -9.22
CA ALA A 214 2.71 15.46 -8.04
C ALA A 214 2.92 13.95 -8.26
N PHE A 215 4.02 13.60 -8.91
CA PHE A 215 4.44 12.20 -9.13
C PHE A 215 5.43 11.73 -8.07
N SER A 216 5.85 10.46 -8.20
CA SER A 216 6.98 9.92 -7.47
C SER A 216 7.75 8.94 -8.38
N ASN A 217 9.07 9.06 -8.37
CA ASN A 217 10.02 8.16 -9.03
C ASN A 217 10.41 6.96 -8.14
N GLY A 218 9.56 6.54 -7.24
CA GLY A 218 9.82 5.43 -6.29
C GLY A 218 8.93 5.54 -5.06
N SER A 219 9.40 5.09 -3.90
CA SER A 219 8.64 5.28 -2.67
C SER A 219 8.67 6.75 -2.26
N ALA A 220 7.51 7.33 -1.98
CA ALA A 220 7.39 8.71 -1.50
C ALA A 220 8.17 8.98 -0.21
N CYS A 221 8.47 7.94 0.55
CA CYS A 221 9.26 8.02 1.79
C CYS A 221 10.77 8.10 1.55
N ASN A 222 11.25 7.70 0.37
CA ASN A 222 12.67 7.67 0.00
C ASN A 222 13.04 8.73 -1.05
N SER A 223 12.17 9.70 -1.31
CA SER A 223 12.35 10.74 -2.33
C SER A 223 13.61 11.63 -2.17
N GLY A 224 14.38 11.43 -1.12
CA GLY A 224 15.70 12.08 -0.92
C GLY A 224 16.91 11.16 -1.13
N SER A 225 16.72 9.90 -1.48
CA SER A 225 17.80 8.95 -1.74
C SER A 225 17.74 8.46 -3.19
N HIS A 226 18.86 8.51 -3.91
CA HIS A 226 19.02 7.94 -5.26
C HIS A 226 19.01 6.40 -5.28
N THR A 227 18.38 5.75 -4.28
CA THR A 227 18.32 4.28 -4.23
C THR A 227 17.14 3.77 -5.06
N PRO A 228 17.36 2.76 -5.92
CA PRO A 228 16.30 2.12 -6.68
C PRO A 228 15.16 1.62 -5.79
N SER A 229 13.95 1.57 -6.32
CA SER A 229 12.81 1.00 -5.61
C SER A 229 13.08 -0.45 -5.23
N TYR A 230 13.13 -0.73 -3.92
CA TYR A 230 13.27 -2.10 -3.43
C TYR A 230 12.07 -2.98 -3.79
N VAL A 231 10.88 -2.39 -4.03
CA VAL A 231 9.67 -3.10 -4.47
C VAL A 231 9.85 -3.59 -5.90
N LEU A 232 10.21 -2.71 -6.83
CA LEU A 232 10.40 -3.06 -8.24
C LEU A 232 11.61 -4.01 -8.41
N THR A 233 12.65 -3.84 -7.61
CA THR A 233 13.80 -4.77 -7.54
C THR A 233 13.35 -6.15 -7.06
N ALA A 234 12.51 -6.23 -6.02
CA ALA A 234 11.98 -7.48 -5.50
C ALA A 234 11.03 -8.18 -6.48
N MET A 235 10.38 -7.43 -7.38
CA MET A 235 9.59 -7.95 -8.50
C MET A 235 10.46 -8.51 -9.64
N GLY A 236 11.79 -8.36 -9.59
CA GLY A 236 12.71 -8.85 -10.62
C GLY A 236 12.85 -7.94 -11.84
N LEU A 237 12.41 -6.68 -11.75
CA LEU A 237 12.54 -5.75 -12.87
C LEU A 237 13.99 -5.32 -13.05
N SER A 238 14.40 -5.06 -14.32
CA SER A 238 15.74 -4.59 -14.65
C SER A 238 16.00 -3.18 -14.08
N GLU A 239 17.27 -2.86 -13.79
CA GLU A 239 17.66 -1.53 -13.32
C GLU A 239 17.22 -0.42 -14.28
N GLN A 240 17.32 -0.65 -15.59
CA GLN A 240 16.84 0.28 -16.60
C GLN A 240 15.35 0.53 -16.44
N ARG A 241 14.52 -0.53 -16.37
CA ARG A 241 13.07 -0.41 -16.22
C ARG A 241 12.70 0.30 -14.90
N ILE A 242 13.48 0.08 -13.84
CA ILE A 242 13.29 0.76 -12.55
C ILE A 242 13.62 2.25 -12.65
N SER A 243 14.69 2.63 -13.34
CA SER A 243 15.05 4.05 -13.53
C SER A 243 14.07 4.82 -14.41
N GLU A 244 13.34 4.13 -15.26
CA GLU A 244 12.28 4.64 -16.13
C GLU A 244 10.90 4.68 -15.45
N ALA A 245 10.78 4.18 -14.20
CA ALA A 245 9.51 3.95 -13.52
C ALA A 245 8.97 5.18 -12.80
N LEU A 246 7.74 5.55 -13.11
CA LEU A 246 6.95 6.57 -12.42
C LEU A 246 5.75 5.93 -11.72
N ARG A 247 5.51 6.30 -10.45
CA ARG A 247 4.24 6.05 -9.81
C ARG A 247 3.34 7.27 -9.96
N ILE A 248 2.19 7.07 -10.59
CA ILE A 248 1.16 8.08 -10.76
C ILE A 248 -0.07 7.66 -9.96
N SER A 249 -0.61 8.58 -9.16
CA SER A 249 -1.77 8.32 -8.31
C SER A 249 -2.76 9.48 -8.40
N TRP A 250 -4.05 9.16 -8.31
CA TRP A 250 -5.14 10.13 -8.35
C TRP A 250 -6.25 9.80 -7.37
N GLY A 251 -7.06 10.78 -7.07
CA GLY A 251 -8.30 10.62 -6.30
C GLY A 251 -9.52 10.74 -7.21
N PRO A 252 -10.73 10.49 -6.69
CA PRO A 252 -11.97 10.56 -7.47
C PRO A 252 -12.33 11.97 -7.95
N GLU A 253 -11.78 13.00 -7.31
CA GLU A 253 -12.01 14.40 -7.68
C GLU A 253 -10.85 15.02 -8.48
N THR A 254 -9.91 14.19 -8.95
CA THR A 254 -8.77 14.69 -9.75
C THR A 254 -9.26 15.16 -11.12
N ILE A 255 -9.02 16.43 -11.39
CA ILE A 255 -9.21 17.04 -12.73
C ILE A 255 -7.82 17.26 -13.28
N VAL A 256 -7.48 16.60 -14.38
CA VAL A 256 -6.14 16.65 -14.94
C VAL A 256 -6.18 16.66 -16.46
N ASP A 257 -5.29 17.45 -17.05
CA ASP A 257 -4.89 17.34 -18.47
C ASP A 257 -3.52 16.67 -18.53
N PHE A 258 -3.46 15.50 -19.16
CA PHE A 258 -2.20 14.76 -19.36
C PHE A 258 -1.41 15.22 -20.60
N GLY A 259 -1.95 16.14 -21.41
CA GLY A 259 -1.32 16.63 -22.63
C GLY A 259 0.10 17.14 -22.44
N PRO A 260 0.36 18.06 -21.48
CA PRO A 260 1.71 18.56 -21.20
C PRO A 260 2.70 17.46 -20.78
N LEU A 261 2.26 16.51 -19.94
CA LEU A 261 3.07 15.38 -19.53
C LEU A 261 3.46 14.52 -20.75
N VAL A 262 2.49 14.19 -21.59
CA VAL A 262 2.72 13.39 -22.82
C VAL A 262 3.69 14.09 -23.78
N GLN A 263 3.54 15.38 -23.96
CA GLN A 263 4.46 16.17 -24.80
C GLN A 263 5.88 16.16 -24.23
N TYR A 264 6.02 16.31 -22.92
CA TYR A 264 7.33 16.26 -22.28
C TYR A 264 7.99 14.89 -22.42
N ILE A 265 7.27 13.80 -22.14
CA ILE A 265 7.79 12.44 -22.31
C ILE A 265 8.22 12.19 -23.76
N LYS A 266 7.42 12.64 -24.76
CA LYS A 266 7.79 12.55 -26.18
C LYS A 266 9.08 13.30 -26.53
N SER A 267 9.36 14.40 -25.87
CA SER A 267 10.57 15.18 -26.11
C SER A 267 11.84 14.54 -25.53
N MET A 268 11.69 13.59 -24.60
CA MET A 268 12.80 12.89 -23.95
C MET A 268 13.05 11.49 -24.54
N ALA A 269 12.07 10.89 -25.22
CA ALA A 269 12.14 9.59 -25.88
C ALA A 269 12.76 9.70 -27.26
#